data_6ef299a42ba88e12838830e542a57c5c
#
_entry.id   6ef299a42ba88e12838830e542a57c5c
#
_cell.length_a   1.000
_cell.length_b   1.000
_cell.length_c   1.000
_cell.angle_alpha   90.00
_cell.angle_beta   90.00
_cell.angle_gamma   90.00
#
_symmetry.space_group_name_H-M   'P 1'
#
loop_
_entity.id
_entity.type
_entity.pdbx_description
1 polymer ?
#
loop_
_entity_poly.entity_id
_entity_poly.type
_entity_poly.pdbx_seq_one_letter_code
_entity_poly.pdbx_strand_id
1 'polypeptide(L)'
;MLYALYTLVVLVLIGCDQLLKSWTVNHLALGQSTGFLPGFLQLTRVHNYGAAWSSFSGKTVLLVAVTAVLLVAVAYLLLRRIVRHPLGVAAALLILGGGVGNIIDRIANGYVVDMFDLLLFDYPVFNLADCFVVVGVILGAV
;
A
#
# COMPACT_ATOMS: atom_id res chain seq x y z
N MET A 1 11.55 15.29 18.36
CA MET A 1 12.11 13.91 18.29
C MET A 1 11.05 12.89 17.87
N LEU A 2 9.92 12.75 18.55
CA LEU A 2 8.89 11.74 18.27
C LEU A 2 8.29 11.85 16.83
N TYR A 3 7.88 13.04 16.40
CA TYR A 3 7.33 13.24 15.04
C TYR A 3 8.37 13.01 13.94
N ALA A 4 9.64 13.33 14.19
CA ALA A 4 10.71 13.00 13.25
C ALA A 4 10.87 11.48 13.09
N LEU A 5 10.72 10.72 14.17
CA LEU A 5 10.71 9.25 14.10
C LEU A 5 9.49 8.74 13.30
N TYR A 6 8.28 9.28 13.53
CA TYR A 6 7.10 8.90 12.77
C TYR A 6 7.28 9.18 11.28
N THR A 7 7.78 10.37 10.93
CA THR A 7 8.08 10.73 9.54
C THR A 7 9.10 9.76 8.92
N LEU A 8 10.17 9.43 9.65
CA LEU A 8 11.18 8.49 9.18
C LEU A 8 10.58 7.11 8.91
N VAL A 9 9.76 6.58 9.83
CA VAL A 9 9.09 5.28 9.64
C VAL A 9 8.21 5.29 8.39
N VAL A 10 7.37 6.33 8.22
CA VAL A 10 6.51 6.44 7.03
C VAL A 10 7.34 6.52 5.75
N LEU A 11 8.43 7.29 5.73
CA LEU A 11 9.32 7.38 4.57
C LEU A 11 10.00 6.04 4.25
N VAL A 12 10.39 5.28 5.26
CA VAL A 12 10.96 3.93 5.07
C VAL A 12 9.92 2.97 4.47
N LEU A 13 8.69 2.99 4.98
CA LEU A 13 7.61 2.15 4.43
C LEU A 13 7.32 2.49 2.96
N ILE A 14 7.19 3.78 2.64
CA ILE A 14 7.02 4.25 1.26
C ILE A 14 8.22 3.81 0.40
N GLY A 15 9.44 4.00 0.89
CA GLY A 15 10.66 3.63 0.18
C GLY A 15 10.71 2.12 -0.13
N CYS A 16 10.38 1.26 0.83
CA CYS A 16 10.31 -0.18 0.62
C CYS A 16 9.29 -0.57 -0.46
N ASP A 17 8.10 0.01 -0.41
CA ASP A 17 7.05 -0.23 -1.42
C ASP A 17 7.50 0.23 -2.82
N GLN A 18 7.97 1.45 -2.95
CA GLN A 18 8.40 2.02 -4.23
C GLN A 18 9.63 1.30 -4.83
N LEU A 19 10.56 0.87 -4.00
CA LEU A 19 11.71 0.06 -4.43
C LEU A 19 11.25 -1.28 -4.99
N LEU A 20 10.34 -1.97 -4.32
CA LEU A 20 9.82 -3.25 -4.79
C LEU A 20 9.00 -3.09 -6.07
N LYS A 21 8.17 -2.07 -6.19
CA LYS A 21 7.44 -1.73 -7.41
C LYS A 21 8.38 -1.41 -8.57
N SER A 22 9.41 -0.62 -8.33
CA SER A 22 10.46 -0.32 -9.32
C SER A 22 11.19 -1.58 -9.76
N TRP A 23 11.56 -2.45 -8.82
CA TRP A 23 12.16 -3.73 -9.15
C TRP A 23 11.26 -4.57 -10.05
N THR A 24 9.98 -4.68 -9.70
CA THR A 24 8.98 -5.43 -10.48
C THR A 24 8.88 -4.91 -11.92
N VAL A 25 8.80 -3.59 -12.08
CA VAL A 25 8.70 -2.95 -13.41
C VAL A 25 9.94 -3.19 -14.26
N ASN A 26 11.12 -3.23 -13.65
CA ASN A 26 12.39 -3.38 -14.36
C ASN A 26 12.73 -4.84 -14.69
N HIS A 27 12.15 -5.83 -13.99
CA HIS A 27 12.50 -7.24 -14.16
C HIS A 27 11.40 -8.11 -14.77
N LEU A 28 10.13 -7.66 -14.72
CA LEU A 28 9.00 -8.40 -15.25
C LEU A 28 8.29 -7.60 -16.35
N ALA A 29 8.00 -8.24 -17.47
CA ALA A 29 7.06 -7.67 -18.44
C ALA A 29 5.64 -7.64 -17.86
N LEU A 30 4.76 -6.77 -18.40
CA LEU A 30 3.36 -6.72 -17.96
C LEU A 30 2.68 -8.08 -18.19
N GLY A 31 2.05 -8.62 -17.14
CA GLY A 31 1.44 -9.93 -17.13
C GLY A 31 2.42 -11.11 -16.96
N GLN A 32 3.73 -10.84 -16.90
CA GLN A 32 4.72 -11.88 -16.64
C GLN A 32 4.73 -12.29 -15.18
N SER A 33 4.87 -13.59 -14.94
CA SER A 33 4.99 -14.18 -13.61
C SER A 33 6.35 -14.84 -13.42
N THR A 34 6.85 -14.83 -12.19
CA THR A 34 8.04 -15.57 -11.75
C THR A 34 7.79 -16.17 -10.36
N GLY A 35 8.36 -17.35 -10.10
CA GLY A 35 8.22 -18.01 -8.80
C GLY A 35 8.91 -17.21 -7.69
N PHE A 36 8.29 -17.16 -6.52
CA PHE A 36 8.88 -16.56 -5.31
C PHE A 36 8.84 -17.54 -4.13
N LEU A 37 7.66 -17.96 -3.70
CA LEU A 37 7.50 -19.02 -2.69
C LEU A 37 6.74 -20.18 -3.36
N PRO A 38 7.40 -21.32 -3.66
CA PRO A 38 6.81 -22.41 -4.41
C PRO A 38 5.48 -22.90 -3.83
N GLY A 39 4.46 -22.98 -4.67
CA GLY A 39 3.12 -23.46 -4.30
C GLY A 39 2.28 -22.48 -3.44
N PHE A 40 2.84 -21.33 -3.03
CA PHE A 40 2.16 -20.37 -2.18
C PHE A 40 2.02 -19.00 -2.82
N LEU A 41 3.11 -18.41 -3.31
CA LEU A 41 3.16 -17.05 -3.81
C LEU A 41 4.09 -16.96 -5.02
N GLN A 42 3.63 -16.29 -6.06
CA GLN A 42 4.47 -15.89 -7.20
C GLN A 42 4.46 -14.36 -7.34
N LEU A 43 5.40 -13.82 -8.10
CA LEU A 43 5.42 -12.41 -8.47
C LEU A 43 4.88 -12.28 -9.89
N THR A 44 3.77 -11.57 -10.04
CA THR A 44 3.10 -11.30 -11.32
C THR A 44 2.93 -9.79 -11.49
N ARG A 45 3.55 -9.19 -12.51
CA ARG A 45 3.38 -7.75 -12.73
C ARG A 45 2.00 -7.43 -13.29
N VAL A 46 1.22 -6.66 -12.53
CA VAL A 46 -0.13 -6.19 -12.90
C VAL A 46 -0.21 -4.67 -12.76
N HIS A 47 -0.97 -4.03 -13.65
CA HIS A 47 -1.37 -2.62 -13.52
C HIS A 47 -2.81 -2.55 -13.00
N ASN A 48 -2.99 -2.04 -11.80
CA ASN A 48 -4.30 -1.92 -11.16
C ASN A 48 -4.85 -0.50 -11.35
N TYR A 49 -5.86 -0.37 -12.19
CA TYR A 49 -6.53 0.91 -12.50
C TYR A 49 -7.69 1.24 -11.54
N GLY A 50 -7.96 0.38 -10.55
CA GLY A 50 -9.07 0.52 -9.61
C GLY A 50 -8.63 0.41 -8.15
N ALA A 51 -9.55 -0.07 -7.32
CA ALA A 51 -9.30 -0.57 -5.97
C ALA A 51 -9.31 -2.11 -5.99
N ALA A 52 -9.52 -2.75 -4.82
CA ALA A 52 -9.62 -4.21 -4.73
C ALA A 52 -10.66 -4.74 -5.75
N TRP A 53 -10.35 -5.86 -6.40
CA TRP A 53 -11.14 -6.46 -7.49
C TRP A 53 -11.44 -5.50 -8.65
N SER A 54 -10.50 -4.58 -8.96
CA SER A 54 -10.67 -3.56 -10.00
C SER A 54 -11.92 -2.68 -9.79
N SER A 55 -12.45 -2.62 -8.57
CA SER A 55 -13.56 -1.73 -8.23
C SER A 55 -13.18 -0.28 -8.52
N PHE A 56 -14.14 0.51 -9.03
CA PHE A 56 -13.91 1.89 -9.44
C PHE A 56 -12.82 2.07 -10.51
N SER A 57 -12.60 1.05 -11.36
CA SER A 57 -11.67 1.15 -12.48
C SER A 57 -11.96 2.40 -13.33
N GLY A 58 -10.90 3.13 -13.71
CA GLY A 58 -11.02 4.40 -14.42
C GLY A 58 -11.40 5.63 -13.58
N LYS A 59 -11.64 5.47 -12.27
CA LYS A 59 -11.94 6.57 -11.34
C LYS A 59 -10.73 6.95 -10.48
N THR A 60 -9.55 7.01 -11.06
CA THR A 60 -8.27 7.26 -10.36
C THR A 60 -8.32 8.52 -9.50
N VAL A 61 -8.88 9.62 -10.03
CA VAL A 61 -9.00 10.89 -9.28
C VAL A 61 -9.85 10.73 -8.02
N LEU A 62 -10.98 10.02 -8.12
CA LEU A 62 -11.84 9.74 -6.97
C LEU A 62 -11.10 8.90 -5.92
N LEU A 63 -10.39 7.85 -6.36
CA LEU A 63 -9.62 7.00 -5.46
C LEU A 63 -8.51 7.77 -4.74
N VAL A 64 -7.78 8.63 -5.46
CA VAL A 64 -6.76 9.51 -4.87
C VAL A 64 -7.40 10.46 -3.86
N ALA A 65 -8.50 11.13 -4.21
CA ALA A 65 -9.17 12.09 -3.34
C ALA A 65 -9.68 11.44 -2.04
N VAL A 66 -10.39 10.32 -2.15
CA VAL A 66 -10.92 9.59 -0.97
C VAL A 66 -9.77 9.09 -0.09
N THR A 67 -8.75 8.47 -0.68
CA THR A 67 -7.59 7.99 0.07
C THR A 67 -6.86 9.16 0.75
N ALA A 68 -6.65 10.27 0.07
CA ALA A 68 -5.99 11.45 0.64
C ALA A 68 -6.76 11.99 1.85
N VAL A 69 -8.10 12.10 1.78
CA VAL A 69 -8.93 12.54 2.90
C VAL A 69 -8.78 11.60 4.10
N LEU A 70 -8.80 10.28 3.87
CA LEU A 70 -8.62 9.29 4.94
C LEU A 70 -7.22 9.39 5.57
N LEU A 71 -6.17 9.56 4.76
CA LEU A 71 -4.80 9.71 5.27
C LEU A 71 -4.62 11.01 6.06
N VAL A 72 -5.22 12.10 5.62
CA VAL A 72 -5.23 13.37 6.39
C VAL A 72 -5.91 13.17 7.73
N ALA A 73 -7.03 12.46 7.78
CA ALA A 73 -7.72 12.15 9.05
C ALA A 73 -6.82 11.31 9.98
N VAL A 74 -6.19 10.25 9.46
CA VAL A 74 -5.26 9.41 10.24
C VAL A 74 -4.06 10.23 10.75
N ALA A 75 -3.46 11.05 9.90
CA ALA A 75 -2.37 11.94 10.28
C ALA A 75 -2.81 12.95 11.35
N TYR A 76 -3.99 13.53 11.23
CA TYR A 76 -4.56 14.44 12.24
C TYR A 76 -4.70 13.76 13.60
N LEU A 77 -5.28 12.54 13.64
CA LEU A 77 -5.44 11.78 14.89
C LEU A 77 -4.09 11.49 15.57
N LEU A 78 -3.07 11.16 14.76
CA LEU A 78 -1.71 10.89 15.23
C LEU A 78 -1.02 12.16 15.73
N LEU A 79 -1.06 13.26 14.97
CA LEU A 79 -0.42 14.54 15.30
C LEU A 79 -1.06 15.22 16.51
N ARG A 80 -2.38 15.12 16.65
CA ARG A 80 -3.11 15.63 17.83
C ARG A 80 -3.00 14.74 19.05
N ARG A 81 -2.25 13.62 18.94
CA ARG A 81 -2.08 12.64 20.01
C ARG A 81 -3.40 12.08 20.55
N ILE A 82 -4.42 12.00 19.70
CA ILE A 82 -5.68 11.33 20.03
C ILE A 82 -5.41 9.81 20.09
N VAL A 83 -4.67 9.28 19.12
CA VAL A 83 -4.12 7.93 19.15
C VAL A 83 -2.80 7.94 19.92
N ARG A 84 -2.75 7.23 21.06
CA ARG A 84 -1.57 7.18 21.96
C ARG A 84 -1.11 5.75 22.24
N HIS A 85 -2.00 4.78 22.12
CA HIS A 85 -1.63 3.38 22.33
C HIS A 85 -0.61 2.93 21.29
N PRO A 86 0.46 2.21 21.66
CA PRO A 86 1.54 1.82 20.72
C PRO A 86 1.02 1.09 19.47
N LEU A 87 0.05 0.18 19.62
CA LEU A 87 -0.55 -0.53 18.47
C LEU A 87 -1.31 0.43 17.55
N GLY A 88 -2.05 1.38 18.11
CA GLY A 88 -2.76 2.40 17.33
C GLY A 88 -1.79 3.32 16.57
N VAL A 89 -0.67 3.69 17.19
CA VAL A 89 0.40 4.46 16.54
C VAL A 89 1.01 3.64 15.40
N ALA A 90 1.36 2.37 15.63
CA ALA A 90 1.88 1.48 14.59
C ALA A 90 0.87 1.32 13.44
N ALA A 91 -0.41 1.11 13.76
CA ALA A 91 -1.51 1.06 12.80
C ALA A 91 -1.55 2.32 11.92
N ALA A 92 -1.53 3.50 12.54
CA ALA A 92 -1.57 4.77 11.83
C ALA A 92 -0.37 4.95 10.89
N LEU A 93 0.85 4.61 11.34
CA LEU A 93 2.06 4.70 10.52
C LEU A 93 2.03 3.76 9.32
N LEU A 94 1.55 2.52 9.50
CA LEU A 94 1.38 1.55 8.42
C LEU A 94 0.35 2.02 7.40
N ILE A 95 -0.82 2.51 7.84
CA ILE A 95 -1.87 3.05 6.96
C ILE A 95 -1.34 4.27 6.19
N LEU A 96 -0.60 5.17 6.84
CA LEU A 96 0.01 6.33 6.18
C LEU A 96 1.04 5.90 5.14
N GLY A 97 1.96 5.01 5.48
CA GLY A 97 3.00 4.53 4.56
C GLY A 97 2.42 3.82 3.34
N GLY A 98 1.51 2.87 3.55
CA GLY A 98 0.87 2.12 2.46
C GLY A 98 -0.07 2.99 1.61
N GLY A 99 -0.90 3.81 2.25
CA GLY A 99 -1.81 4.69 1.52
C GLY A 99 -1.09 5.70 0.64
N VAL A 100 0.00 6.33 1.15
CA VAL A 100 0.83 7.26 0.37
C VAL A 100 1.54 6.53 -0.76
N GLY A 101 2.09 5.32 -0.54
CA GLY A 101 2.73 4.51 -1.58
C GLY A 101 1.81 4.28 -2.78
N ASN A 102 0.55 3.92 -2.54
CA ASN A 102 -0.44 3.72 -3.60
C ASN A 102 -0.95 5.03 -4.23
N ILE A 103 -0.96 6.15 -3.51
CA ILE A 103 -1.27 7.47 -4.09
C ILE A 103 -0.16 7.92 -5.05
N ILE A 104 1.10 7.73 -4.70
CA ILE A 104 2.24 8.07 -5.56
C ILE A 104 2.09 7.40 -6.92
N ASP A 105 1.83 6.10 -6.96
CA ASP A 105 1.64 5.37 -8.21
C ASP A 105 0.48 5.94 -9.04
N ARG A 106 -0.67 6.19 -8.40
CA ARG A 106 -1.86 6.71 -9.09
C ARG A 106 -1.64 8.09 -9.69
N ILE A 107 -0.91 8.97 -8.99
CA ILE A 107 -0.60 10.32 -9.49
C ILE A 107 0.44 10.24 -10.62
N ALA A 108 1.49 9.42 -10.46
CA ALA A 108 2.58 9.32 -11.40
C ALA A 108 2.20 8.57 -12.67
N ASN A 109 1.46 7.46 -12.54
CA ASN A 109 1.25 6.49 -13.62
C ASN A 109 -0.22 6.38 -14.05
N GLY A 110 -1.18 6.80 -13.23
CA GLY A 110 -2.60 6.57 -13.43
C GLY A 110 -3.09 5.19 -12.97
N TYR A 111 -2.20 4.34 -12.50
CA TYR A 111 -2.45 2.98 -11.98
C TYR A 111 -1.50 2.65 -10.84
N VAL A 112 -1.79 1.58 -10.11
CA VAL A 112 -0.90 1.02 -9.09
C VAL A 112 -0.18 -0.20 -9.66
N VAL A 113 1.11 -0.37 -9.34
CA VAL A 113 1.86 -1.59 -9.67
C VAL A 113 1.61 -2.62 -8.58
N ASP A 114 1.00 -3.74 -8.96
CA ASP A 114 0.78 -4.90 -8.09
C ASP A 114 1.69 -6.06 -8.51
N MET A 115 2.09 -6.91 -7.54
CA MET A 115 3.03 -7.99 -7.83
C MET A 115 2.79 -9.29 -7.05
N PHE A 116 2.20 -9.26 -5.87
CA PHE A 116 2.00 -10.47 -5.06
C PHE A 116 0.76 -11.23 -5.53
N ASP A 117 0.95 -12.42 -6.06
CA ASP A 117 -0.06 -13.27 -6.65
C ASP A 117 -0.12 -14.60 -5.87
N LEU A 118 -1.21 -14.80 -5.11
CA LEU A 118 -1.42 -15.98 -4.29
C LEU A 118 -1.84 -17.16 -5.15
N LEU A 119 -1.21 -18.33 -4.93
CA LEU A 119 -1.47 -19.56 -5.67
C LEU A 119 -2.45 -20.50 -4.97
N LEU A 120 -2.80 -20.24 -3.70
CA LEU A 120 -3.64 -21.13 -2.90
C LEU A 120 -5.14 -20.98 -3.19
N PHE A 121 -5.55 -19.79 -3.57
CA PHE A 121 -6.96 -19.44 -3.87
C PHE A 121 -7.00 -18.21 -4.76
N ASP A 122 -8.10 -18.03 -5.45
CA ASP A 122 -8.30 -16.87 -6.33
C ASP A 122 -8.43 -15.58 -5.49
N TYR A 123 -7.37 -14.77 -5.54
CA TYR A 123 -7.29 -13.48 -4.87
C TYR A 123 -6.63 -12.46 -5.82
N PRO A 124 -7.12 -11.21 -5.86
CA PRO A 124 -6.49 -10.20 -6.69
C PRO A 124 -5.01 -10.02 -6.36
N VAL A 125 -4.18 -9.82 -7.38
CA VAL A 125 -2.78 -9.46 -7.19
C VAL A 125 -2.71 -8.16 -6.40
N PHE A 126 -1.82 -8.07 -5.43
CA PHE A 126 -1.66 -6.94 -4.51
C PHE A 126 -0.19 -6.55 -4.36
N ASN A 127 0.09 -5.51 -3.59
CA ASN A 127 1.43 -4.97 -3.40
C ASN A 127 1.81 -4.83 -1.91
N LEU A 128 3.02 -4.35 -1.65
CA LEU A 128 3.52 -4.19 -0.28
C LEU A 128 2.77 -3.09 0.48
N ALA A 129 2.37 -2.01 -0.19
CA ALA A 129 1.57 -0.96 0.41
C ALA A 129 0.20 -1.47 0.89
N ASP A 130 -0.43 -2.38 0.14
CA ASP A 130 -1.69 -3.02 0.54
C ASP A 130 -1.49 -3.88 1.80
N CYS A 131 -0.36 -4.60 1.90
CA CYS A 131 0.01 -5.34 3.12
C CYS A 131 0.09 -4.38 4.33
N PHE A 132 0.73 -3.23 4.16
CA PHE A 132 0.83 -2.24 5.24
C PHE A 132 -0.55 -1.73 5.65
N VAL A 133 -1.42 -1.39 4.69
CA VAL A 133 -2.78 -0.93 4.99
C VAL A 133 -3.58 -2.01 5.72
N VAL A 134 -3.57 -3.24 5.23
CA VAL A 134 -4.33 -4.36 5.83
C VAL A 134 -3.85 -4.64 7.26
N VAL A 135 -2.53 -4.77 7.46
CA VAL A 135 -1.96 -4.98 8.81
C VAL A 135 -2.28 -3.79 9.71
N GLY A 136 -2.16 -2.56 9.20
CA GLY A 136 -2.52 -1.35 9.93
C GLY A 136 -3.98 -1.33 10.37
N VAL A 137 -4.90 -1.69 9.50
CA VAL A 137 -6.34 -1.78 9.84
C VAL A 137 -6.60 -2.85 10.90
N ILE A 138 -5.98 -4.02 10.78
CA ILE A 138 -6.10 -5.10 11.78
C ILE A 138 -5.60 -4.64 13.15
N LEU A 139 -4.42 -4.01 13.21
CA LEU A 139 -3.85 -3.49 14.46
C LEU A 139 -4.68 -2.36 15.07
N GLY A 140 -5.32 -1.54 14.23
CA GLY A 140 -6.18 -0.45 14.69
C GLY A 140 -7.55 -0.90 15.19
N ALA A 141 -7.96 -2.13 14.87
CA ALA A 141 -9.22 -2.73 15.31
C ALA A 141 -9.13 -3.47 16.67
N VAL A 142 -7.91 -3.67 17.20
CA VAL A 142 -7.61 -4.32 18.48
C VAL A 142 -7.42 -3.29 19.59
#